data_84dc652928dc38598b96f7ea7588078c
#
_entry.id   84dc652928dc38598b96f7ea7588078c
#
_cell.length_a   1.000
_cell.length_b   1.000
_cell.length_c   1.000
_cell.angle_alpha   90.00
_cell.angle_beta   90.00
_cell.angle_gamma   90.00
#
_symmetry.space_group_name_H-M   'P 1'
#
loop_
_entity.id
_entity.type
_entity.pdbx_description
1 polymer ?
#
loop_
_entity_poly.entity_id
_entity_poly.type
_entity_poly.pdbx_seq_one_letter_code
_entity_poly.pdbx_strand_id
1 'polypeptide(L)'
;MTNSKQLTIFLITVLVLGTASANIGYQSEASSSAPATASCSSTAHDDLTNYFVDASTGDDSYPGTQICPTKTIQQAVDNAGSDDTITVGSGTYMESVLLDSSGQTLRAAPGARVILDGSESVRDDLNSTWTQHIQLDSGWVWKVDLPKDAWQLFHNYEEEMPARWPNANFSDFTALDDEDYWAHGTISGTDIDNTDDDGDGYPDVGCPLGEELYLDGSDWHCVEYLNGALEDDASCCSSHTGLVASGIDPVGATAVLNIGSFRTWSREVLTFDSNEGSFTYAQVPSDQWKYKHHVYFLTQKLDLLDTNGEWYFDDESANKTLYYMPRGGSDPNDLDIRVKTKAYGVTCDHNDNVKVEGIDFFAAAFHLDDCDESQIRNSTLLYPSTSKRSLGVVNEDHNNRYVSRVDDCIGCLIDSCEFLYTDGAAFEAHGGASSSVGNQINNSYFYYIDWSGADQTSLMTTIAMSGSTNLFTNNTMHKTGTSATIRIGNS
;
A
#
# COMPACT_ATOMS: atom_id res chain seq x y z
N MET A 1 -18.75 -39.66 -4.60
CA MET A 1 -19.73 -38.75 -5.26
C MET A 1 -19.16 -37.38 -5.12
N THR A 2 -18.49 -36.96 -6.16
CA THR A 2 -17.70 -35.72 -6.27
C THR A 2 -18.61 -34.62 -6.73
N ASN A 3 -18.78 -33.59 -5.90
CA ASN A 3 -19.36 -32.30 -6.34
C ASN A 3 -18.25 -31.27 -6.46
N SER A 4 -17.77 -31.09 -7.68
CA SER A 4 -16.93 -29.98 -8.06
C SER A 4 -17.80 -28.73 -8.20
N LYS A 5 -17.69 -27.78 -7.28
CA LYS A 5 -18.16 -26.41 -7.50
C LYS A 5 -17.07 -25.68 -8.29
N GLN A 6 -17.36 -25.39 -9.55
CA GLN A 6 -16.57 -24.47 -10.35
C GLN A 6 -16.61 -23.09 -9.70
N LEU A 7 -15.45 -22.63 -9.28
CA LEU A 7 -15.22 -21.27 -8.84
C LEU A 7 -15.05 -20.42 -10.10
N THR A 8 -16.02 -19.58 -10.38
CA THR A 8 -15.92 -18.58 -11.46
C THR A 8 -14.97 -17.49 -10.99
N ILE A 9 -13.76 -17.52 -11.50
CA ILE A 9 -12.79 -16.43 -11.29
C ILE A 9 -13.27 -15.26 -12.14
N PHE A 10 -13.74 -14.19 -11.50
CA PHE A 10 -13.89 -12.90 -12.14
C PHE A 10 -12.50 -12.32 -12.35
N LEU A 11 -11.99 -12.50 -13.56
CA LEU A 11 -10.83 -11.76 -14.05
C LEU A 11 -11.28 -10.29 -14.20
N ILE A 12 -10.85 -9.41 -13.30
CA ILE A 12 -10.99 -7.98 -13.50
C ILE A 12 -9.95 -7.60 -14.55
N THR A 13 -10.35 -7.70 -15.83
CA THR A 13 -9.59 -7.14 -16.92
C THR A 13 -9.79 -5.63 -16.83
N VAL A 14 -8.76 -4.89 -16.41
CA VAL A 14 -8.70 -3.44 -16.61
C VAL A 14 -8.70 -3.21 -18.12
N LEU A 15 -9.86 -2.96 -18.67
CA LEU A 15 -10.03 -2.69 -20.10
C LEU A 15 -9.59 -1.25 -20.37
N VAL A 16 -8.34 -1.08 -20.77
CA VAL A 16 -7.89 0.15 -21.41
C VAL A 16 -8.62 0.24 -22.75
N LEU A 17 -9.67 1.04 -22.81
CA LEU A 17 -10.37 1.33 -24.05
C LEU A 17 -9.51 2.26 -24.92
N GLY A 18 -8.73 1.65 -25.79
CA GLY A 18 -8.26 2.32 -26.99
C GLY A 18 -9.47 2.78 -27.81
N THR A 19 -9.41 4.01 -28.29
CA THR A 19 -10.43 4.67 -29.11
C THR A 19 -10.77 3.85 -30.38
N ALA A 20 -11.86 3.08 -30.33
CA ALA A 20 -12.51 2.58 -31.50
C ALA A 20 -13.78 3.39 -31.74
N SER A 21 -13.75 4.27 -32.71
CA SER A 21 -14.92 5.01 -33.19
C SER A 21 -15.95 4.04 -33.75
N ALA A 22 -17.00 3.74 -33.03
CA ALA A 22 -18.19 3.10 -33.55
C ALA A 22 -19.17 4.19 -34.00
N ASN A 23 -19.24 4.39 -35.31
CA ASN A 23 -20.32 5.16 -35.97
C ASN A 23 -21.65 4.44 -35.77
N ILE A 24 -22.44 4.86 -34.80
CA ILE A 24 -23.87 4.57 -34.79
C ILE A 24 -24.57 5.83 -35.31
N GLY A 25 -25.07 5.71 -36.53
CA GLY A 25 -25.85 6.77 -37.19
C GLY A 25 -27.13 7.04 -36.44
N TYR A 26 -27.24 8.24 -35.86
CA TYR A 26 -28.48 8.84 -35.44
C TYR A 26 -28.97 9.78 -36.54
N GLN A 27 -30.18 9.52 -37.00
CA GLN A 27 -30.84 10.41 -37.96
C GLN A 27 -31.16 11.72 -37.26
N SER A 28 -30.74 12.80 -37.90
CA SER A 28 -31.04 14.17 -37.46
C SER A 28 -32.49 14.51 -37.79
N GLU A 29 -33.30 14.75 -36.74
CA GLU A 29 -34.41 15.68 -36.91
C GLU A 29 -33.92 17.10 -36.62
N ALA A 30 -33.91 17.90 -37.65
CA ALA A 30 -33.60 19.31 -37.55
C ALA A 30 -34.80 20.05 -36.97
N SER A 31 -34.64 20.71 -35.84
CA SER A 31 -35.28 22.00 -35.62
C SER A 31 -34.85 22.63 -34.30
N SER A 32 -34.52 23.89 -34.39
CA SER A 32 -34.48 24.96 -33.42
C SER A 32 -33.15 25.32 -32.78
N SER A 33 -32.74 26.52 -33.13
CA SER A 33 -31.91 27.50 -32.41
C SER A 33 -30.92 26.90 -31.39
N ALA A 34 -29.64 26.93 -31.75
CA ALA A 34 -28.57 26.78 -30.80
C ALA A 34 -28.87 27.63 -29.57
N PRO A 35 -28.88 27.04 -28.35
CA PRO A 35 -28.91 27.87 -27.16
C PRO A 35 -27.69 28.79 -27.21
N ALA A 36 -27.91 30.05 -26.93
CA ALA A 36 -26.83 31.02 -26.75
C ALA A 36 -25.79 30.37 -25.83
N THR A 37 -24.52 30.32 -26.25
CA THR A 37 -23.42 29.89 -25.41
C THR A 37 -23.49 30.74 -24.13
N ALA A 38 -23.94 30.14 -23.03
CA ALA A 38 -23.91 30.78 -21.74
C ALA A 38 -22.44 31.12 -21.47
N SER A 39 -22.13 32.40 -21.41
CA SER A 39 -20.78 32.83 -21.07
C SER A 39 -20.58 32.46 -19.60
N CYS A 40 -19.71 31.50 -19.34
CA CYS A 40 -19.29 31.18 -17.99
C CYS A 40 -18.51 32.38 -17.45
N SER A 41 -19.12 33.20 -16.61
CA SER A 41 -18.48 34.33 -15.94
C SER A 41 -18.35 34.01 -14.46
N SER A 42 -17.22 34.40 -13.87
CA SER A 42 -16.87 34.18 -12.46
C SER A 42 -17.65 35.05 -11.47
N THR A 43 -18.96 35.20 -11.65
CA THR A 43 -19.78 35.91 -10.65
C THR A 43 -20.02 34.98 -9.46
N ALA A 44 -19.70 35.48 -8.28
CA ALA A 44 -19.84 34.79 -7.01
C ALA A 44 -21.20 34.11 -6.87
N HIS A 45 -21.15 32.88 -6.31
CA HIS A 45 -22.29 31.99 -6.18
C HIS A 45 -22.59 31.71 -4.72
N ASP A 46 -22.86 32.75 -3.94
CA ASP A 46 -23.22 32.63 -2.51
C ASP A 46 -24.51 31.81 -2.25
N ASP A 47 -25.22 31.41 -3.34
CA ASP A 47 -26.47 30.66 -3.26
C ASP A 47 -26.38 29.21 -3.80
N LEU A 48 -25.20 28.74 -4.24
CA LEU A 48 -25.06 27.36 -4.71
C LEU A 48 -24.89 26.40 -3.52
N THR A 49 -25.61 25.29 -3.54
CA THR A 49 -25.46 24.17 -2.60
C THR A 49 -24.96 22.90 -3.30
N ASN A 50 -24.67 22.98 -4.60
CA ASN A 50 -24.19 21.89 -5.40
C ASN A 50 -23.22 22.40 -6.48
N TYR A 51 -21.99 21.98 -6.39
CA TYR A 51 -20.90 22.31 -7.30
C TYR A 51 -20.61 21.15 -8.22
N PHE A 52 -20.20 21.42 -9.44
CA PHE A 52 -19.92 20.41 -10.46
C PHE A 52 -18.48 20.51 -10.95
N VAL A 53 -17.88 19.35 -11.14
CA VAL A 53 -16.50 19.19 -11.63
C VAL A 53 -16.54 18.36 -12.90
N ASP A 54 -15.79 18.77 -13.93
CA ASP A 54 -15.58 18.00 -15.15
C ASP A 54 -14.16 18.20 -15.70
N ALA A 55 -13.35 17.13 -15.71
CA ALA A 55 -11.94 17.18 -16.09
C ALA A 55 -11.74 17.62 -17.54
N SER A 56 -12.72 17.40 -18.42
CA SER A 56 -12.62 17.60 -19.88
C SER A 56 -13.16 18.95 -20.36
N THR A 57 -14.23 19.44 -19.73
CA THR A 57 -14.94 20.66 -20.15
C THR A 57 -14.90 21.76 -19.11
N GLY A 58 -14.45 21.46 -17.89
CA GLY A 58 -14.36 22.40 -16.78
C GLY A 58 -13.18 23.37 -16.92
N ASP A 59 -13.29 24.45 -16.18
CA ASP A 59 -12.25 25.48 -16.02
C ASP A 59 -12.32 26.02 -14.59
N ASP A 60 -11.20 26.12 -13.91
CA ASP A 60 -11.15 26.56 -12.51
C ASP A 60 -11.48 28.06 -12.32
N SER A 61 -11.61 28.79 -13.41
CA SER A 61 -12.19 30.13 -13.39
C SER A 61 -13.72 30.16 -13.45
N TYR A 62 -14.36 28.99 -13.63
CA TYR A 62 -15.80 28.87 -13.68
C TYR A 62 -16.42 28.76 -12.29
N PRO A 63 -17.71 29.09 -12.16
CA PRO A 63 -18.38 29.12 -10.86
C PRO A 63 -18.71 27.76 -10.25
N GLY A 64 -18.52 26.65 -10.96
CA GLY A 64 -18.85 25.33 -10.50
C GLY A 64 -20.32 24.95 -10.70
N THR A 65 -21.06 25.62 -11.57
CA THR A 65 -22.44 25.18 -11.94
C THR A 65 -22.40 24.01 -12.89
N GLN A 66 -23.51 23.27 -13.04
CA GLN A 66 -23.59 22.15 -13.97
C GLN A 66 -23.26 22.51 -15.43
N ILE A 67 -23.53 23.76 -15.85
CA ILE A 67 -23.24 24.26 -17.21
C ILE A 67 -21.79 24.79 -17.31
N CYS A 68 -21.26 25.30 -16.22
CA CYS A 68 -19.94 25.87 -16.10
C CYS A 68 -19.19 25.22 -14.92
N PRO A 69 -18.80 23.92 -15.06
CA PRO A 69 -18.13 23.18 -13.98
C PRO A 69 -16.69 23.67 -13.78
N THR A 70 -16.14 23.48 -12.60
CA THR A 70 -14.69 23.60 -12.38
C THR A 70 -13.97 22.44 -13.05
N LYS A 71 -12.70 22.60 -13.29
CA LYS A 71 -11.85 21.56 -13.86
C LYS A 71 -11.33 20.59 -12.80
N THR A 72 -10.91 21.16 -11.64
CA THR A 72 -10.36 20.41 -10.53
C THR A 72 -11.37 20.23 -9.40
N ILE A 73 -11.23 19.15 -8.66
CA ILE A 73 -12.06 18.85 -7.49
C ILE A 73 -11.75 19.87 -6.39
N GLN A 74 -10.47 20.15 -6.15
CA GLN A 74 -10.09 21.09 -5.09
C GLN A 74 -10.71 22.47 -5.30
N GLN A 75 -10.74 22.98 -6.55
CA GLN A 75 -11.37 24.27 -6.81
C GLN A 75 -12.88 24.27 -6.50
N ALA A 76 -13.56 23.16 -6.75
CA ALA A 76 -14.98 23.03 -6.38
C ALA A 76 -15.15 22.98 -4.85
N VAL A 77 -14.25 22.31 -4.15
CA VAL A 77 -14.23 22.28 -2.67
C VAL A 77 -13.98 23.67 -2.11
N ASP A 78 -12.99 24.40 -2.63
CA ASP A 78 -12.65 25.77 -2.20
C ASP A 78 -13.81 26.75 -2.43
N ASN A 79 -14.65 26.50 -3.42
CA ASN A 79 -15.85 27.31 -3.71
C ASN A 79 -17.05 26.92 -2.84
N ALA A 80 -17.07 25.69 -2.30
CA ALA A 80 -18.19 25.14 -1.55
C ALA A 80 -18.08 25.50 -0.06
N GLY A 81 -19.21 25.79 0.57
CA GLY A 81 -19.31 26.00 2.01
C GLY A 81 -19.68 24.73 2.78
N SER A 82 -20.04 24.94 4.05
CA SER A 82 -20.54 23.85 4.89
C SER A 82 -21.85 23.31 4.33
N ASP A 83 -22.03 21.98 4.46
CA ASP A 83 -23.20 21.22 3.98
C ASP A 83 -23.39 21.20 2.46
N ASP A 84 -22.45 21.74 1.68
CA ASP A 84 -22.52 21.76 0.23
C ASP A 84 -22.08 20.42 -0.38
N THR A 85 -22.55 20.18 -1.61
CA THR A 85 -22.25 18.96 -2.38
C THR A 85 -21.35 19.30 -3.58
N ILE A 86 -20.27 18.55 -3.74
CA ILE A 86 -19.40 18.56 -4.91
C ILE A 86 -19.69 17.30 -5.74
N THR A 87 -20.26 17.47 -6.94
CA THR A 87 -20.61 16.38 -7.85
C THR A 87 -19.59 16.28 -8.99
N VAL A 88 -18.87 15.18 -9.06
CA VAL A 88 -17.72 14.99 -9.95
C VAL A 88 -18.11 14.15 -11.15
N GLY A 89 -17.85 14.65 -12.35
CA GLY A 89 -17.98 13.94 -13.61
C GLY A 89 -16.91 12.87 -13.81
N SER A 90 -17.15 11.94 -14.74
CA SER A 90 -16.18 10.87 -15.04
C SER A 90 -14.81 11.42 -15.42
N GLY A 91 -13.76 10.88 -14.81
CA GLY A 91 -12.39 11.29 -15.09
C GLY A 91 -11.39 10.71 -14.11
N THR A 92 -10.12 10.88 -14.45
CA THR A 92 -8.99 10.64 -13.54
C THR A 92 -8.45 11.99 -13.11
N TYR A 93 -8.40 12.21 -11.81
CA TYR A 93 -7.99 13.46 -11.19
C TYR A 93 -6.71 13.22 -10.37
N MET A 94 -5.62 13.81 -10.80
CA MET A 94 -4.31 13.68 -10.13
C MET A 94 -4.18 14.72 -9.00
N GLU A 95 -5.12 14.68 -8.06
CA GLU A 95 -5.25 15.66 -6.99
C GLU A 95 -5.11 15.00 -5.60
N SER A 96 -4.76 15.84 -4.63
CA SER A 96 -4.99 15.57 -3.21
C SER A 96 -6.03 16.60 -2.74
N VAL A 97 -7.19 16.13 -2.37
CA VAL A 97 -8.35 16.97 -2.03
C VAL A 97 -8.43 17.15 -0.51
N LEU A 98 -8.42 18.37 -0.04
CA LEU A 98 -8.67 18.73 1.35
C LEU A 98 -10.13 19.18 1.50
N LEU A 99 -10.95 18.40 2.21
CA LEU A 99 -12.30 18.79 2.61
C LEU A 99 -12.18 19.71 3.83
N ASP A 100 -12.43 21.00 3.64
CA ASP A 100 -12.09 22.08 4.58
C ASP A 100 -13.30 22.72 5.27
N SER A 101 -14.50 22.18 5.04
CA SER A 101 -15.72 22.67 5.66
C SER A 101 -16.63 21.52 6.09
N SER A 102 -17.17 21.61 7.31
CA SER A 102 -18.04 20.57 7.87
C SER A 102 -19.30 20.33 7.01
N GLY A 103 -19.70 19.08 6.88
CA GLY A 103 -20.87 18.66 6.10
C GLY A 103 -20.66 18.57 4.60
N GLN A 104 -19.49 18.96 4.06
CA GLN A 104 -19.21 18.82 2.63
C GLN A 104 -19.36 17.38 2.15
N THR A 105 -20.00 17.22 1.00
CA THR A 105 -20.18 15.92 0.35
C THR A 105 -19.49 15.90 -1.01
N LEU A 106 -18.40 15.14 -1.14
CA LEU A 106 -17.73 14.84 -2.40
C LEU A 106 -18.30 13.53 -2.97
N ARG A 107 -18.92 13.59 -4.15
CA ARG A 107 -19.51 12.38 -4.74
C ARG A 107 -19.32 12.29 -6.24
N ALA A 108 -19.30 11.08 -6.76
CA ALA A 108 -19.42 10.84 -8.19
C ALA A 108 -20.80 11.21 -8.72
N ALA A 109 -20.88 11.77 -9.92
CA ALA A 109 -22.15 11.95 -10.62
C ALA A 109 -22.78 10.56 -10.90
N PRO A 110 -24.12 10.44 -10.96
CA PRO A 110 -24.78 9.18 -11.23
C PRO A 110 -24.25 8.48 -12.49
N GLY A 111 -23.67 7.29 -12.30
CA GLY A 111 -23.06 6.50 -13.39
C GLY A 111 -21.67 6.97 -13.84
N ALA A 112 -21.12 7.99 -13.22
CA ALA A 112 -19.73 8.41 -13.48
C ALA A 112 -18.74 7.44 -12.80
N ARG A 113 -17.57 7.24 -13.43
CA ARG A 113 -16.40 6.66 -12.82
C ARG A 113 -15.41 7.76 -12.55
N VAL A 114 -15.13 7.98 -11.29
CA VAL A 114 -14.21 9.03 -10.80
C VAL A 114 -13.05 8.38 -10.09
N ILE A 115 -11.83 8.71 -10.47
CA ILE A 115 -10.62 8.17 -9.88
C ILE A 115 -9.76 9.32 -9.37
N LEU A 116 -9.45 9.31 -8.08
CA LEU A 116 -8.36 10.11 -7.51
C LEU A 116 -7.06 9.32 -7.65
N ASP A 117 -6.17 9.83 -8.50
CA ASP A 117 -4.90 9.17 -8.85
C ASP A 117 -3.73 9.82 -8.12
N GLY A 118 -3.12 9.06 -7.19
CA GLY A 118 -1.92 9.47 -6.45
C GLY A 118 -0.62 9.25 -7.21
N SER A 119 -0.68 8.72 -8.42
CA SER A 119 0.48 8.52 -9.28
C SER A 119 0.66 9.62 -10.34
N GLU A 120 1.87 9.71 -10.87
CA GLU A 120 2.21 10.60 -12.00
C GLU A 120 3.00 9.80 -13.04
N SER A 121 2.71 10.02 -14.33
CA SER A 121 3.47 9.42 -15.43
C SER A 121 4.90 10.00 -15.45
N VAL A 122 5.89 9.12 -15.51
CA VAL A 122 7.31 9.53 -15.56
C VAL A 122 7.56 10.42 -16.78
N ARG A 123 7.00 10.04 -17.94
CA ARG A 123 7.18 10.78 -19.19
C ARG A 123 6.29 12.03 -19.27
N ASP A 124 4.98 11.85 -19.08
CA ASP A 124 3.98 12.86 -19.47
C ASP A 124 3.74 13.90 -18.37
N ASP A 125 3.78 13.50 -17.10
CA ASP A 125 3.54 14.41 -15.96
C ASP A 125 4.84 14.96 -15.37
N LEU A 126 5.87 14.10 -15.20
CA LEU A 126 7.15 14.48 -14.64
C LEU A 126 8.16 14.96 -15.71
N ASN A 127 7.82 14.82 -16.99
CA ASN A 127 8.65 15.22 -18.13
C ASN A 127 10.07 14.65 -18.04
N SER A 128 10.19 13.38 -17.62
CA SER A 128 11.45 12.68 -17.43
C SER A 128 11.63 11.60 -18.50
N THR A 129 12.88 11.36 -18.91
CA THR A 129 13.20 10.43 -20.02
C THR A 129 14.16 9.36 -19.52
N TRP A 130 13.79 8.11 -19.79
CA TRP A 130 14.61 6.94 -19.42
C TRP A 130 15.84 6.81 -20.32
N THR A 131 16.95 6.39 -19.70
CA THR A 131 18.21 6.07 -20.39
C THR A 131 18.69 4.69 -19.97
N GLN A 132 19.34 3.97 -20.90
CA GLN A 132 19.93 2.67 -20.58
C GLN A 132 21.05 2.83 -19.55
N HIS A 133 21.03 1.99 -18.51
CA HIS A 133 22.03 1.98 -17.45
C HIS A 133 23.02 0.83 -17.61
N ILE A 134 22.54 -0.42 -17.46
CA ILE A 134 23.37 -1.63 -17.57
C ILE A 134 22.56 -2.74 -18.22
N GLN A 135 23.23 -3.60 -18.96
CA GLN A 135 22.65 -4.83 -19.51
C GLN A 135 23.07 -6.02 -18.66
N LEU A 136 22.08 -6.74 -18.14
CA LEU A 136 22.22 -8.01 -17.44
C LEU A 136 21.77 -9.14 -18.36
N ASP A 137 21.97 -10.40 -17.95
CA ASP A 137 21.49 -11.57 -18.69
C ASP A 137 19.97 -11.58 -18.84
N SER A 138 19.23 -11.06 -17.83
CA SER A 138 17.78 -10.93 -17.77
C SER A 138 17.21 -9.79 -18.60
N GLY A 139 18.01 -8.78 -18.95
CA GLY A 139 17.55 -7.62 -19.72
C GLY A 139 18.30 -6.33 -19.46
N TRP A 140 17.77 -5.23 -20.01
CA TRP A 140 18.28 -3.90 -19.73
C TRP A 140 17.68 -3.32 -18.45
N VAL A 141 18.55 -2.86 -17.55
CA VAL A 141 18.19 -1.91 -16.50
C VAL A 141 18.20 -0.51 -17.10
N TRP A 142 17.13 0.20 -16.93
CA TRP A 142 16.97 1.60 -17.33
C TRP A 142 17.01 2.50 -16.11
N LYS A 143 17.37 3.76 -16.29
CA LYS A 143 17.35 4.76 -15.23
C LYS A 143 16.77 6.09 -15.70
N VAL A 144 16.20 6.82 -14.75
CA VAL A 144 15.66 8.16 -14.95
C VAL A 144 15.81 8.97 -13.69
N ASP A 145 16.15 10.26 -13.83
CA ASP A 145 16.16 11.20 -12.72
C ASP A 145 14.76 11.81 -12.54
N LEU A 146 14.26 11.82 -11.31
CA LEU A 146 12.94 12.32 -10.97
C LEU A 146 13.01 13.62 -10.17
N PRO A 147 12.05 14.56 -10.37
CA PRO A 147 11.96 15.79 -9.56
C PRO A 147 11.29 15.56 -8.19
N LYS A 148 10.73 14.36 -7.96
CA LYS A 148 9.96 13.99 -6.78
C LYS A 148 10.34 12.61 -6.28
N ASP A 149 9.94 12.30 -5.05
CA ASP A 149 10.04 10.96 -4.47
C ASP A 149 9.09 9.99 -5.19
N ALA A 150 9.56 8.75 -5.37
CA ALA A 150 8.79 7.65 -5.93
C ALA A 150 8.62 6.56 -4.86
N TRP A 151 7.39 6.30 -4.43
CA TRP A 151 7.10 5.33 -3.37
C TRP A 151 6.69 3.96 -3.87
N GLN A 152 6.07 3.90 -5.05
CA GLN A 152 5.67 2.70 -5.79
C GLN A 152 5.83 2.97 -7.28
N LEU A 153 6.07 1.92 -8.06
CA LEU A 153 6.14 1.96 -9.52
C LEU A 153 5.00 1.14 -10.11
N PHE A 154 4.40 1.67 -11.17
CA PHE A 154 3.33 1.01 -11.91
C PHE A 154 3.64 0.97 -13.40
N HIS A 155 3.38 -0.18 -14.03
CA HIS A 155 3.38 -0.35 -15.46
C HIS A 155 1.96 -0.65 -15.96
N ASN A 156 1.38 0.24 -16.73
CA ASN A 156 -0.02 0.16 -17.14
C ASN A 156 -1.00 0.00 -15.97
N TYR A 157 -0.80 0.76 -14.88
CA TYR A 157 -1.60 0.71 -13.66
C TYR A 157 -1.51 -0.63 -12.88
N GLU A 158 -0.55 -1.48 -13.18
CA GLU A 158 -0.21 -2.65 -12.36
C GLU A 158 1.08 -2.39 -11.59
N GLU A 159 1.09 -2.72 -10.30
CA GLU A 159 2.26 -2.52 -9.45
C GLU A 159 3.42 -3.41 -9.85
N GLU A 160 4.61 -2.83 -9.88
CA GLU A 160 5.89 -3.50 -10.10
C GLU A 160 6.56 -3.81 -8.76
N MET A 161 7.31 -4.91 -8.69
CA MET A 161 7.98 -5.36 -7.47
C MET A 161 9.20 -4.48 -7.16
N PRO A 162 9.34 -3.94 -5.95
CA PRO A 162 10.63 -3.42 -5.52
C PRO A 162 11.70 -4.50 -5.61
N ALA A 163 12.88 -4.17 -6.15
CA ALA A 163 14.01 -5.09 -6.26
C ALA A 163 14.26 -5.80 -4.93
N ARG A 164 14.26 -7.14 -4.96
CA ARG A 164 14.37 -7.96 -3.74
C ARG A 164 15.07 -9.30 -3.97
N TRP A 165 15.59 -9.85 -2.91
CA TRP A 165 16.04 -11.22 -2.84
C TRP A 165 15.45 -11.90 -1.59
N PRO A 166 14.89 -13.11 -1.68
CA PRO A 166 14.59 -13.86 -2.92
C PRO A 166 13.57 -13.15 -3.81
N ASN A 167 13.65 -13.41 -5.13
CA ASN A 167 12.70 -12.84 -6.08
C ASN A 167 11.29 -13.36 -5.84
N ALA A 168 10.30 -12.48 -5.93
CA ALA A 168 8.89 -12.80 -5.78
C ALA A 168 8.04 -11.98 -6.76
N ASN A 169 6.76 -12.31 -6.87
CA ASN A 169 5.88 -11.69 -7.85
C ASN A 169 4.48 -11.44 -7.27
N PHE A 170 3.86 -10.32 -7.64
CA PHE A 170 2.48 -10.03 -7.25
C PHE A 170 1.46 -10.87 -8.03
N SER A 171 1.73 -11.21 -9.27
CA SER A 171 0.76 -11.88 -10.15
C SER A 171 0.47 -13.34 -9.77
N ASP A 172 1.41 -14.02 -9.14
CA ASP A 172 1.29 -15.42 -8.69
C ASP A 172 1.23 -15.55 -7.16
N PHE A 173 1.18 -14.41 -6.44
CA PHE A 173 1.11 -14.31 -4.98
C PHE A 173 2.34 -14.79 -4.21
N THR A 174 3.47 -15.01 -4.87
CA THR A 174 4.71 -15.45 -4.20
C THR A 174 5.25 -14.40 -3.24
N ALA A 175 4.87 -13.12 -3.39
CA ALA A 175 5.23 -12.09 -2.41
C ALA A 175 4.65 -12.34 -1.01
N LEU A 176 3.51 -13.06 -0.90
CA LEU A 176 2.88 -13.45 0.38
C LEU A 176 3.32 -14.83 0.87
N ASP A 177 4.10 -15.56 0.10
CA ASP A 177 4.53 -16.91 0.43
C ASP A 177 5.84 -16.86 1.22
N ASP A 178 5.73 -16.88 2.53
CA ASP A 178 6.85 -16.84 3.46
C ASP A 178 7.53 -18.22 3.66
N GLU A 179 6.90 -19.30 3.27
CA GLU A 179 7.51 -20.63 3.35
C GLU A 179 8.55 -20.87 2.25
N ASP A 180 8.29 -20.40 1.02
CA ASP A 180 9.15 -20.69 -0.13
C ASP A 180 9.84 -19.45 -0.73
N TYR A 181 9.27 -18.24 -0.61
CA TYR A 181 9.75 -17.02 -1.28
C TYR A 181 10.27 -15.92 -0.35
N TRP A 182 10.36 -16.21 0.93
CA TRP A 182 11.22 -15.48 1.87
C TRP A 182 12.41 -16.38 2.21
N ALA A 183 13.56 -15.81 2.50
CA ALA A 183 14.69 -16.55 3.00
C ALA A 183 14.49 -16.89 4.48
N HIS A 184 15.02 -18.01 4.90
CA HIS A 184 14.96 -18.43 6.29
C HIS A 184 16.32 -18.25 6.97
N GLY A 185 16.29 -17.87 8.23
CA GLY A 185 17.49 -17.86 9.08
C GLY A 185 17.70 -19.22 9.73
N THR A 186 18.94 -19.58 9.88
CA THR A 186 19.33 -20.78 10.66
C THR A 186 18.99 -20.57 12.13
N ILE A 187 18.33 -21.57 12.73
CA ILE A 187 18.13 -21.66 14.17
C ILE A 187 19.27 -22.52 14.72
N SER A 188 20.27 -21.88 15.33
CA SER A 188 21.26 -22.64 16.10
C SER A 188 20.73 -22.86 17.50
N GLY A 189 20.38 -24.07 17.83
CA GLY A 189 19.93 -24.47 19.14
C GLY A 189 20.68 -25.67 19.67
N THR A 190 20.74 -25.79 20.98
CA THR A 190 21.24 -27.02 21.63
C THR A 190 20.04 -27.91 21.90
N ASP A 191 20.10 -29.16 21.43
CA ASP A 191 19.11 -30.17 21.80
C ASP A 191 19.07 -30.30 23.33
N ILE A 192 17.88 -30.25 23.88
CA ILE A 192 17.66 -30.47 25.32
C ILE A 192 16.88 -31.75 25.56
N ASP A 193 16.95 -32.21 26.78
CA ASP A 193 16.09 -33.33 27.21
C ASP A 193 14.64 -32.84 27.26
N ASN A 194 13.81 -33.44 26.39
CA ASN A 194 12.38 -33.09 26.27
C ASN A 194 11.51 -33.74 27.36
N THR A 195 12.10 -34.22 28.47
CA THR A 195 11.36 -34.83 29.57
C THR A 195 10.46 -33.77 30.24
N ASP A 196 9.17 -34.06 30.25
CA ASP A 196 8.13 -33.27 30.93
C ASP A 196 7.51 -34.20 32.01
N ASP A 197 8.13 -34.20 33.20
CA ASP A 197 7.74 -35.09 34.29
C ASP A 197 6.52 -34.60 35.06
N ASP A 198 6.27 -33.26 35.02
CA ASP A 198 5.15 -32.62 35.71
C ASP A 198 3.91 -32.42 34.86
N GLY A 199 4.03 -32.61 33.52
CA GLY A 199 2.93 -32.59 32.56
C GLY A 199 2.41 -31.17 32.24
N ASP A 200 3.22 -30.15 32.43
CA ASP A 200 2.84 -28.76 32.15
C ASP A 200 3.01 -28.38 30.66
N GLY A 201 3.57 -29.28 29.86
CA GLY A 201 3.79 -29.12 28.41
C GLY A 201 5.11 -28.45 28.04
N TYR A 202 6.02 -28.27 29.02
CA TYR A 202 7.37 -27.75 28.83
C TYR A 202 8.42 -28.75 29.33
N PRO A 203 9.64 -28.75 28.79
CA PRO A 203 10.70 -29.59 29.32
C PRO A 203 11.12 -29.11 30.71
N ASP A 204 11.39 -30.07 31.61
CA ASP A 204 11.86 -29.82 32.97
C ASP A 204 13.25 -29.16 33.04
N VAL A 205 13.97 -29.16 31.92
CA VAL A 205 15.30 -28.57 31.80
C VAL A 205 15.18 -27.16 31.22
N GLY A 206 15.55 -26.17 32.01
CA GLY A 206 15.63 -24.77 31.55
C GLY A 206 16.85 -24.51 30.69
N CYS A 207 16.75 -23.56 29.80
CA CYS A 207 17.86 -23.09 28.95
C CYS A 207 18.98 -22.40 29.75
N PRO A 208 20.25 -22.47 29.27
CA PRO A 208 21.33 -21.64 29.75
C PRO A 208 21.00 -20.14 29.74
N LEU A 209 21.78 -19.36 30.48
CA LEU A 209 21.55 -17.92 30.60
C LEU A 209 21.84 -17.25 29.26
N GLY A 210 20.81 -16.64 28.64
CA GLY A 210 20.88 -15.98 27.34
C GLY A 210 20.23 -16.78 26.22
N GLU A 211 19.79 -18.00 26.49
CA GLU A 211 19.06 -18.83 25.54
C GLU A 211 17.59 -18.95 25.96
N GLU A 212 16.69 -19.11 25.01
CA GLU A 212 15.26 -19.31 25.23
C GLU A 212 14.80 -20.68 24.70
N LEU A 213 13.73 -21.21 25.30
CA LEU A 213 13.09 -22.44 24.85
C LEU A 213 12.37 -22.21 23.52
N TYR A 214 12.68 -23.04 22.54
CA TYR A 214 12.06 -23.06 21.23
C TYR A 214 11.52 -24.47 20.93
N LEU A 215 10.29 -24.56 20.41
CA LEU A 215 9.66 -25.80 20.00
C LEU A 215 9.72 -25.93 18.48
N ASP A 216 10.49 -26.91 17.99
CA ASP A 216 10.51 -27.29 16.58
C ASP A 216 9.74 -28.60 16.39
N GLY A 217 8.56 -28.53 15.77
CA GLY A 217 7.68 -29.68 15.64
C GLY A 217 7.26 -30.28 16.98
N SER A 218 7.95 -31.33 17.45
CA SER A 218 7.73 -31.98 18.74
C SER A 218 8.90 -31.85 19.73
N ASP A 219 10.01 -31.25 19.27
CA ASP A 219 11.25 -31.23 20.03
C ASP A 219 11.58 -29.81 20.53
N TRP A 220 11.94 -29.71 21.80
CA TRP A 220 12.35 -28.46 22.41
C TRP A 220 13.88 -28.29 22.31
N HIS A 221 14.28 -27.06 21.97
CA HIS A 221 15.68 -26.64 21.86
C HIS A 221 15.91 -25.37 22.69
N CYS A 222 17.12 -25.23 23.20
CA CYS A 222 17.58 -23.94 23.72
C CYS A 222 18.25 -23.16 22.59
N VAL A 223 17.71 -22.01 22.24
CA VAL A 223 18.15 -21.20 21.11
C VAL A 223 18.84 -19.94 21.65
N GLU A 224 20.07 -19.71 21.16
CA GLU A 224 20.75 -18.44 21.45
C GLU A 224 20.05 -17.30 20.69
N TYR A 225 19.69 -16.30 21.46
CA TYR A 225 19.01 -15.15 21.00
C TYR A 225 19.97 -14.11 20.40
N LEU A 226 20.08 -14.06 19.11
CA LEU A 226 20.92 -13.08 18.40
C LEU A 226 20.09 -11.90 17.90
N ASN A 227 19.63 -11.03 18.83
CA ASN A 227 19.05 -9.76 18.41
C ASN A 227 20.14 -8.89 17.76
N GLY A 228 19.97 -8.59 16.47
CA GLY A 228 20.92 -7.79 15.70
C GLY A 228 21.82 -8.59 14.75
N ALA A 229 21.63 -9.91 14.67
CA ALA A 229 22.27 -10.76 13.69
C ALA A 229 21.33 -11.86 13.20
N LEU A 230 21.53 -12.35 11.97
CA LEU A 230 20.83 -13.47 11.38
C LEU A 230 21.79 -14.23 10.46
N GLU A 231 21.78 -15.56 10.53
CA GLU A 231 22.49 -16.45 9.62
C GLU A 231 21.49 -17.10 8.65
N ASP A 232 21.78 -17.06 7.36
CA ASP A 232 20.94 -17.60 6.30
C ASP A 232 20.94 -19.14 6.29
N ASP A 233 19.77 -19.76 6.27
CA ASP A 233 19.63 -21.20 6.02
C ASP A 233 19.58 -21.49 4.53
N ALA A 234 20.75 -21.74 3.95
CA ALA A 234 20.89 -22.07 2.53
C ALA A 234 20.13 -23.34 2.08
N SER A 235 19.60 -24.12 3.01
CA SER A 235 18.89 -25.36 2.73
C SER A 235 17.38 -25.25 2.77
N CYS A 236 16.84 -24.11 3.22
CA CYS A 236 15.41 -23.98 3.54
C CYS A 236 14.48 -24.18 2.34
N CYS A 237 14.80 -23.53 1.26
CA CYS A 237 13.76 -23.23 0.28
C CYS A 237 14.14 -23.71 -1.13
N SER A 238 13.16 -24.20 -1.87
CA SER A 238 13.41 -24.69 -3.24
C SER A 238 13.34 -23.59 -4.31
N SER A 239 12.78 -22.42 -3.96
CA SER A 239 12.55 -21.30 -4.86
C SER A 239 13.81 -20.48 -5.15
N HIS A 240 14.80 -20.51 -4.25
CA HIS A 240 16.06 -19.76 -4.39
C HIS A 240 17.25 -20.50 -3.84
N THR A 241 18.46 -20.04 -4.18
CA THR A 241 19.70 -20.47 -3.55
C THR A 241 19.92 -19.65 -2.28
N GLY A 242 20.66 -20.19 -1.31
CA GLY A 242 21.04 -19.42 -0.12
C GLY A 242 21.82 -18.15 -0.44
N LEU A 243 21.89 -17.23 0.52
CA LEU A 243 22.47 -15.91 0.35
C LEU A 243 23.93 -15.94 -0.14
N VAL A 244 24.77 -16.81 0.42
CA VAL A 244 26.17 -16.99 -0.02
C VAL A 244 26.23 -17.46 -1.48
N ALA A 245 25.40 -18.44 -1.84
CA ALA A 245 25.41 -19.02 -3.19
C ALA A 245 24.80 -18.08 -4.24
N SER A 246 23.98 -17.12 -3.84
CA SER A 246 23.45 -16.07 -4.72
C SER A 246 24.54 -15.13 -5.22
N GLY A 247 25.64 -14.99 -4.47
CA GLY A 247 26.71 -14.05 -4.77
C GLY A 247 26.39 -12.58 -4.46
N ILE A 248 25.23 -12.33 -3.84
CA ILE A 248 24.79 -10.98 -3.45
C ILE A 248 25.61 -10.52 -2.23
N ASP A 249 26.09 -9.28 -2.26
CA ASP A 249 26.55 -8.58 -1.06
C ASP A 249 25.34 -7.83 -0.45
N PRO A 250 24.82 -8.28 0.72
CA PRO A 250 23.63 -7.66 1.30
C PRO A 250 23.91 -6.35 2.03
N VAL A 251 25.16 -5.97 2.26
CA VAL A 251 25.51 -4.76 3.05
C VAL A 251 24.92 -3.52 2.40
N GLY A 252 24.19 -2.71 3.19
CA GLY A 252 23.46 -1.54 2.73
C GLY A 252 22.08 -1.84 2.15
N ALA A 253 21.69 -3.11 1.97
CA ALA A 253 20.31 -3.45 1.67
C ALA A 253 19.42 -3.29 2.91
N THR A 254 18.15 -3.16 2.72
CA THR A 254 17.15 -3.27 3.79
C THR A 254 16.74 -4.74 3.95
N ALA A 255 16.95 -5.30 5.13
CA ALA A 255 16.37 -6.57 5.52
C ALA A 255 14.97 -6.32 6.12
N VAL A 256 13.95 -6.91 5.53
CA VAL A 256 12.61 -7.01 6.11
C VAL A 256 12.58 -8.30 6.91
N LEU A 257 12.50 -8.16 8.23
CA LEU A 257 12.77 -9.22 9.20
C LEU A 257 11.49 -9.62 9.94
N ASN A 258 10.94 -10.77 9.63
CA ASN A 258 9.90 -11.42 10.43
C ASN A 258 10.56 -12.41 11.42
N ILE A 259 11.13 -11.87 12.48
CA ILE A 259 11.94 -12.59 13.46
C ILE A 259 11.30 -12.65 14.84
N GLY A 260 10.20 -11.97 15.05
CA GLY A 260 9.52 -11.92 16.35
C GLY A 260 8.07 -12.36 16.28
N SER A 261 7.49 -12.64 17.44
CA SER A 261 6.08 -12.99 17.52
C SER A 261 5.18 -11.83 17.10
N PHE A 262 4.47 -11.97 15.98
CA PHE A 262 3.52 -10.99 15.45
C PHE A 262 4.13 -9.63 15.06
N ARG A 263 5.42 -9.59 14.68
CA ARG A 263 6.10 -8.34 14.33
C ARG A 263 7.12 -8.56 13.22
N THR A 264 7.20 -7.55 12.38
CA THR A 264 8.18 -7.43 11.30
C THR A 264 8.87 -6.09 11.40
N TRP A 265 10.16 -6.04 11.12
CA TRP A 265 10.97 -4.82 11.17
C TRP A 265 11.75 -4.64 9.87
N SER A 266 11.95 -3.40 9.49
CA SER A 266 12.88 -3.02 8.42
C SER A 266 14.18 -2.52 9.05
N ARG A 267 15.30 -3.15 8.69
CA ARG A 267 16.64 -2.80 9.19
C ARG A 267 17.65 -2.79 8.07
N GLU A 268 18.57 -1.84 8.12
CA GLU A 268 19.73 -1.84 7.23
C GLU A 268 20.67 -2.97 7.60
N VAL A 269 21.20 -3.69 6.60
CA VAL A 269 22.25 -4.68 6.75
C VAL A 269 23.58 -3.97 6.92
N LEU A 270 24.21 -4.13 8.08
CA LEU A 270 25.44 -3.42 8.45
C LEU A 270 26.71 -4.16 8.06
N THR A 271 26.77 -5.47 8.24
CA THR A 271 27.91 -6.33 7.91
C THR A 271 27.43 -7.66 7.36
N PHE A 272 28.30 -8.34 6.62
CA PHE A 272 28.03 -9.68 6.08
C PHE A 272 29.27 -10.55 6.14
N ASP A 273 29.15 -11.78 6.67
CA ASP A 273 30.17 -12.82 6.59
C ASP A 273 29.80 -13.82 5.49
N SER A 274 30.50 -13.74 4.36
CA SER A 274 30.25 -14.61 3.21
C SER A 274 30.71 -16.06 3.39
N ASN A 275 31.36 -16.42 4.49
CA ASN A 275 31.73 -17.81 4.77
C ASN A 275 30.59 -18.54 5.49
N GLU A 276 29.86 -17.81 6.34
CA GLU A 276 28.77 -18.35 7.17
C GLU A 276 27.39 -17.97 6.63
N GLY A 277 27.28 -16.94 5.79
CA GLY A 277 26.01 -16.41 5.34
C GLY A 277 25.32 -15.52 6.37
N SER A 278 26.05 -15.08 7.40
CA SER A 278 25.51 -14.29 8.47
C SER A 278 25.62 -12.79 8.21
N PHE A 279 24.63 -12.02 8.61
CA PHE A 279 24.63 -10.57 8.53
C PHE A 279 24.17 -9.92 9.83
N THR A 280 24.58 -8.69 10.06
CA THR A 280 24.18 -7.91 11.25
C THR A 280 23.30 -6.72 10.87
N TYR A 281 22.46 -6.31 11.81
CA TYR A 281 21.55 -5.16 11.68
C TYR A 281 21.35 -4.47 13.05
N ALA A 282 20.79 -3.26 13.06
CA ALA A 282 20.43 -2.58 14.31
C ALA A 282 19.40 -3.39 15.10
N GLN A 283 19.69 -3.64 16.39
CA GLN A 283 18.82 -4.44 17.27
C GLN A 283 17.38 -3.94 17.24
N VAL A 284 16.45 -4.87 17.26
CA VAL A 284 15.03 -4.57 17.45
C VAL A 284 14.70 -4.44 18.95
N PRO A 285 13.61 -3.75 19.34
CA PRO A 285 13.23 -3.60 20.74
C PRO A 285 13.04 -4.93 21.45
N SER A 286 13.85 -5.20 22.47
CA SER A 286 13.89 -6.49 23.18
C SER A 286 12.69 -6.76 24.10
N ASP A 287 12.01 -5.72 24.56
CA ASP A 287 10.83 -5.81 25.42
C ASP A 287 9.56 -6.25 24.68
N GLN A 288 9.57 -6.18 23.36
CA GLN A 288 8.44 -6.48 22.50
C GLN A 288 8.62 -7.78 21.71
N TRP A 289 9.64 -8.55 22.05
CA TRP A 289 10.14 -9.58 21.19
C TRP A 289 10.19 -10.94 21.89
N LYS A 290 9.70 -11.93 21.15
CA LYS A 290 9.97 -13.34 21.44
C LYS A 290 10.35 -13.98 20.12
N TYR A 291 11.47 -14.63 20.09
CA TYR A 291 11.93 -15.38 18.90
C TYR A 291 10.88 -16.43 18.54
N LYS A 292 10.33 -16.32 17.34
CA LYS A 292 9.29 -17.25 16.91
C LYS A 292 9.38 -17.60 15.43
N HIS A 293 9.79 -16.63 14.62
CA HIS A 293 9.99 -16.80 13.19
C HIS A 293 11.39 -16.30 12.87
N HIS A 294 11.93 -16.71 11.74
CA HIS A 294 13.26 -16.31 11.31
C HIS A 294 13.29 -16.18 9.79
N VAL A 295 12.20 -15.66 9.24
CA VAL A 295 12.09 -15.43 7.81
C VAL A 295 12.37 -13.97 7.48
N TYR A 296 12.98 -13.73 6.32
CA TYR A 296 13.35 -12.41 5.87
C TYR A 296 13.40 -12.31 4.35
N PHE A 297 13.40 -11.10 3.85
CA PHE A 297 13.87 -10.81 2.49
C PHE A 297 14.70 -9.53 2.48
N LEU A 298 15.55 -9.39 1.48
CA LEU A 298 16.35 -8.20 1.24
C LEU A 298 15.72 -7.33 0.16
N THR A 299 15.78 -6.02 0.31
CA THR A 299 15.24 -5.05 -0.67
C THR A 299 16.04 -3.74 -0.62
N GLN A 300 15.65 -2.75 -1.40
CA GLN A 300 16.20 -1.39 -1.40
C GLN A 300 17.72 -1.34 -1.64
N LYS A 301 18.21 -2.11 -2.59
CA LYS A 301 19.58 -2.04 -3.10
C LYS A 301 19.60 -2.30 -4.60
N LEU A 302 20.38 -1.52 -5.34
CA LEU A 302 20.45 -1.63 -6.81
C LEU A 302 20.92 -3.02 -7.28
N ASP A 303 21.83 -3.66 -6.53
CA ASP A 303 22.38 -4.98 -6.86
C ASP A 303 21.34 -6.11 -6.78
N LEU A 304 20.20 -5.86 -6.15
CA LEU A 304 19.07 -6.80 -6.08
C LEU A 304 18.14 -6.71 -7.31
N LEU A 305 18.35 -5.71 -8.17
CA LEU A 305 17.55 -5.50 -9.38
C LEU A 305 18.08 -6.41 -10.49
N ASP A 306 17.62 -7.65 -10.51
CA ASP A 306 18.16 -8.71 -11.37
C ASP A 306 17.13 -9.39 -12.26
N THR A 307 15.82 -9.11 -12.09
CA THR A 307 14.75 -9.71 -12.86
C THR A 307 13.77 -8.69 -13.44
N ASN A 308 13.07 -9.10 -14.54
CA ASN A 308 12.09 -8.22 -15.19
C ASN A 308 10.88 -7.93 -14.30
N GLY A 309 10.47 -6.67 -14.26
CA GLY A 309 9.38 -6.18 -13.42
C GLY A 309 9.85 -5.67 -12.06
N GLU A 310 11.14 -5.56 -11.85
CA GLU A 310 11.71 -4.99 -10.63
C GLU A 310 12.20 -3.56 -10.82
N TRP A 311 12.15 -2.79 -9.73
CA TRP A 311 12.60 -1.41 -9.67
C TRP A 311 13.31 -1.08 -8.36
N TYR A 312 14.18 -0.06 -8.41
CA TYR A 312 14.87 0.50 -7.26
C TYR A 312 14.89 2.02 -7.35
N PHE A 313 14.64 2.70 -6.24
CA PHE A 313 14.69 4.14 -6.15
C PHE A 313 15.82 4.56 -5.21
N ASP A 314 16.78 5.33 -5.75
CA ASP A 314 17.88 5.93 -5.01
C ASP A 314 17.51 7.38 -4.65
N ASP A 315 16.97 7.57 -3.44
CA ASP A 315 16.58 8.88 -2.92
C ASP A 315 17.74 9.65 -2.29
N GLU A 316 18.85 8.96 -1.96
CA GLU A 316 20.07 9.57 -1.44
C GLU A 316 20.89 10.24 -2.54
N SER A 317 20.72 9.84 -3.80
CA SER A 317 21.37 10.50 -4.92
C SER A 317 20.91 11.96 -5.04
N ALA A 318 21.82 12.84 -5.44
CA ALA A 318 21.49 14.27 -5.63
C ALA A 318 20.33 14.51 -6.62
N ASN A 319 20.03 13.51 -7.47
CA ASN A 319 19.06 13.58 -8.55
C ASN A 319 17.84 12.67 -8.33
N LYS A 320 17.71 11.95 -7.21
CA LYS A 320 16.61 11.02 -6.98
C LYS A 320 16.39 10.06 -8.15
N THR A 321 17.32 9.13 -8.34
CA THR A 321 17.37 8.29 -9.53
C THR A 321 16.51 7.04 -9.36
N LEU A 322 15.60 6.80 -10.28
CA LEU A 322 14.80 5.59 -10.38
C LEU A 322 15.42 4.62 -11.40
N TYR A 323 15.58 3.36 -10.99
CA TYR A 323 16.06 2.27 -11.84
C TYR A 323 14.92 1.26 -12.03
N TYR A 324 14.80 0.72 -13.26
CA TYR A 324 13.73 -0.22 -13.59
C TYR A 324 14.18 -1.18 -14.69
N MET A 325 13.81 -2.45 -14.54
CA MET A 325 13.92 -3.46 -15.57
C MET A 325 12.52 -3.83 -16.10
N PRO A 326 12.09 -3.26 -17.24
CA PRO A 326 10.72 -3.42 -17.71
C PRO A 326 10.32 -4.86 -18.00
N ARG A 327 9.10 -5.23 -17.63
CA ARG A 327 8.50 -6.50 -18.05
C ARG A 327 8.54 -6.59 -19.57
N GLY A 328 8.98 -7.75 -20.08
CA GLY A 328 9.08 -8.00 -21.52
C GLY A 328 10.23 -7.28 -22.23
N GLY A 329 11.11 -6.58 -21.50
CA GLY A 329 12.34 -5.98 -22.04
C GLY A 329 12.14 -4.80 -23.00
N SER A 330 10.96 -4.18 -23.01
CA SER A 330 10.64 -3.03 -23.85
C SER A 330 11.31 -1.74 -23.35
N ASP A 331 11.46 -0.74 -24.24
CA ASP A 331 11.90 0.60 -23.85
C ASP A 331 10.83 1.27 -22.98
N PRO A 332 11.14 1.67 -21.74
CA PRO A 332 10.15 2.30 -20.84
C PRO A 332 9.67 3.67 -21.33
N ASN A 333 10.37 4.30 -22.28
CA ASN A 333 9.90 5.54 -22.90
C ASN A 333 8.66 5.32 -23.80
N ASP A 334 8.43 4.09 -24.25
CA ASP A 334 7.28 3.71 -25.06
C ASP A 334 6.11 3.14 -24.21
N LEU A 335 6.30 3.04 -22.89
CA LEU A 335 5.36 2.44 -21.94
C LEU A 335 4.68 3.53 -21.07
N ASP A 336 3.52 3.20 -20.50
CA ASP A 336 2.92 4.01 -19.44
C ASP A 336 3.50 3.57 -18.09
N ILE A 337 4.62 4.20 -17.73
CA ILE A 337 5.28 4.00 -16.44
C ILE A 337 4.92 5.17 -15.54
N ARG A 338 4.37 4.84 -14.39
CA ARG A 338 3.88 5.80 -13.41
C ARG A 338 4.52 5.54 -12.05
N VAL A 339 4.66 6.59 -11.25
CA VAL A 339 5.19 6.50 -9.89
C VAL A 339 4.21 7.13 -8.90
N LYS A 340 4.03 6.50 -7.75
CA LYS A 340 3.26 7.11 -6.66
C LYS A 340 4.03 8.29 -6.08
N THR A 341 3.39 9.44 -6.05
CA THR A 341 3.96 10.71 -5.56
C THR A 341 3.10 11.38 -4.49
N LYS A 342 1.90 10.85 -4.23
CA LYS A 342 0.95 11.37 -3.25
C LYS A 342 0.53 10.29 -2.26
N ALA A 343 0.51 10.63 -0.98
CA ALA A 343 0.08 9.72 0.08
C ALA A 343 -1.45 9.60 0.11
N TYR A 344 -2.14 10.72 0.06
CA TYR A 344 -3.58 10.82 0.27
C TYR A 344 -4.26 11.47 -0.92
N GLY A 345 -5.35 10.87 -1.39
CA GLY A 345 -6.25 11.44 -2.38
C GLY A 345 -7.30 12.34 -1.73
N VAL A 346 -7.73 12.02 -0.50
CA VAL A 346 -8.63 12.87 0.30
C VAL A 346 -8.07 13.01 1.70
N THR A 347 -8.13 14.22 2.22
CA THR A 347 -7.85 14.56 3.61
C THR A 347 -8.97 15.40 4.19
N CYS A 348 -9.18 15.28 5.50
CA CYS A 348 -10.03 16.14 6.29
C CYS A 348 -9.31 16.41 7.61
N ASP A 349 -9.35 17.64 8.08
CA ASP A 349 -8.70 18.08 9.32
C ASP A 349 -9.64 19.00 10.10
N HIS A 350 -10.13 18.55 11.25
CA HIS A 350 -11.05 19.29 12.15
C HIS A 350 -12.37 19.73 11.50
N ASN A 351 -12.94 18.90 10.58
CA ASN A 351 -14.21 19.20 9.92
C ASN A 351 -15.16 18.00 10.00
N ASP A 352 -16.28 18.14 10.68
CA ASP A 352 -17.21 17.07 10.94
C ASP A 352 -18.13 16.76 9.77
N ASN A 353 -18.68 15.52 9.77
CA ASN A 353 -19.74 15.08 8.87
C ASN A 353 -19.40 15.22 7.38
N VAL A 354 -18.13 15.16 7.01
CA VAL A 354 -17.74 15.13 5.60
C VAL A 354 -18.04 13.76 4.98
N LYS A 355 -18.38 13.72 3.70
CA LYS A 355 -18.77 12.50 3.01
C LYS A 355 -18.05 12.37 1.68
N VAL A 356 -17.54 11.16 1.40
CA VAL A 356 -16.96 10.77 0.11
C VAL A 356 -17.75 9.56 -0.41
N GLU A 357 -18.37 9.69 -1.57
CA GLU A 357 -19.26 8.65 -2.12
C GLU A 357 -18.93 8.31 -3.58
N GLY A 358 -18.63 7.04 -3.87
CA GLY A 358 -18.41 6.54 -5.23
C GLY A 358 -17.18 7.11 -5.91
N ILE A 359 -16.19 7.52 -5.14
CA ILE A 359 -14.89 7.99 -5.62
C ILE A 359 -13.88 6.86 -5.44
N ASP A 360 -13.28 6.41 -6.54
CA ASP A 360 -12.22 5.40 -6.49
C ASP A 360 -10.85 6.07 -6.27
N PHE A 361 -9.94 5.34 -5.62
CA PHE A 361 -8.58 5.78 -5.34
C PHE A 361 -7.60 4.84 -6.04
N PHE A 362 -6.66 5.39 -6.78
CA PHE A 362 -5.51 4.67 -7.31
C PHE A 362 -4.23 5.21 -6.68
N ALA A 363 -3.40 4.32 -6.12
CA ALA A 363 -2.13 4.68 -5.49
C ALA A 363 -2.25 5.83 -4.47
N ALA A 364 -3.39 5.95 -3.81
CA ALA A 364 -3.67 6.97 -2.81
C ALA A 364 -4.59 6.43 -1.72
N ALA A 365 -4.35 6.85 -0.50
CA ALA A 365 -5.17 6.57 0.67
C ALA A 365 -6.10 7.77 0.99
N PHE A 366 -6.84 7.68 2.09
CA PHE A 366 -7.51 8.83 2.69
C PHE A 366 -7.04 9.02 4.15
N HIS A 367 -7.18 10.23 4.65
CA HIS A 367 -6.90 10.56 6.05
C HIS A 367 -7.93 11.53 6.61
N LEU A 368 -8.65 11.10 7.63
CA LEU A 368 -9.59 11.91 8.40
C LEU A 368 -9.01 12.09 9.80
N ASP A 369 -8.76 13.33 10.21
CA ASP A 369 -8.18 13.70 11.49
C ASP A 369 -9.12 14.65 12.24
N ASP A 370 -9.63 14.22 13.41
CA ASP A 370 -10.62 14.96 14.19
C ASP A 370 -11.84 15.39 13.33
N CYS A 371 -12.40 14.41 12.58
CA CYS A 371 -13.49 14.62 11.61
C CYS A 371 -14.69 13.72 11.98
N ASP A 372 -15.44 14.09 13.02
CA ASP A 372 -16.53 13.30 13.56
C ASP A 372 -17.64 13.01 12.54
N GLU A 373 -18.30 11.85 12.67
CA GLU A 373 -19.44 11.41 11.86
C GLU A 373 -19.18 11.37 10.33
N SER A 374 -17.91 11.40 9.93
CA SER A 374 -17.50 11.43 8.52
C SER A 374 -17.59 10.05 7.86
N GLN A 375 -17.74 10.01 6.53
CA GLN A 375 -18.04 8.77 5.82
C GLN A 375 -17.25 8.63 4.51
N ILE A 376 -16.73 7.42 4.27
CA ILE A 376 -16.18 6.99 2.97
C ILE A 376 -17.03 5.79 2.51
N ARG A 377 -17.69 5.90 1.35
CA ARG A 377 -18.64 4.88 0.90
C ARG A 377 -18.52 4.55 -0.58
N ASN A 378 -18.80 3.28 -0.92
CA ASN A 378 -18.88 2.80 -2.30
C ASN A 378 -17.63 3.15 -3.13
N SER A 379 -16.46 2.96 -2.55
CA SER A 379 -15.16 3.34 -3.11
C SER A 379 -14.26 2.14 -3.25
N THR A 380 -13.50 2.07 -4.35
CA THR A 380 -12.42 1.10 -4.53
C THR A 380 -11.09 1.80 -4.28
N LEU A 381 -10.28 1.26 -3.38
CA LEU A 381 -8.94 1.73 -3.09
C LEU A 381 -7.92 0.70 -3.62
N LEU A 382 -7.30 1.01 -4.75
CA LEU A 382 -6.31 0.15 -5.39
C LEU A 382 -4.90 0.68 -5.11
N TYR A 383 -4.05 -0.15 -4.50
CA TYR A 383 -2.69 0.20 -4.01
C TYR A 383 -2.68 1.42 -3.06
N PRO A 384 -3.61 1.50 -2.08
CA PRO A 384 -3.73 2.71 -1.29
C PRO A 384 -2.58 2.91 -0.31
N SER A 385 -2.13 1.84 0.33
CA SER A 385 -1.09 1.88 1.36
C SER A 385 0.28 1.59 0.78
N THR A 386 1.31 2.24 1.33
CA THR A 386 2.70 2.03 0.94
C THR A 386 3.65 2.23 2.11
N SER A 387 4.71 1.43 2.16
CA SER A 387 5.85 1.65 3.05
C SER A 387 6.71 2.82 2.56
N LYS A 388 7.42 3.45 3.48
CA LYS A 388 8.43 4.48 3.17
C LYS A 388 9.83 3.91 2.94
N ARG A 389 9.97 2.59 2.88
CA ARG A 389 11.29 1.96 2.67
C ARG A 389 11.97 2.42 1.40
N SER A 390 11.19 2.61 0.32
CA SER A 390 11.71 3.15 -0.94
C SER A 390 12.27 4.56 -0.84
N LEU A 391 12.03 5.25 0.27
CA LEU A 391 12.56 6.57 0.59
C LEU A 391 13.65 6.50 1.67
N GLY A 392 14.33 5.36 1.82
CA GLY A 392 15.38 5.18 2.81
C GLY A 392 14.92 5.19 4.28
N VAL A 393 13.62 5.22 4.55
CA VAL A 393 13.10 5.22 5.93
C VAL A 393 13.12 3.81 6.48
N VAL A 394 14.23 3.46 7.10
CA VAL A 394 14.50 2.16 7.73
C VAL A 394 15.01 2.38 9.17
N ASN A 395 15.20 1.30 9.92
CA ASN A 395 15.63 1.35 11.33
C ASN A 395 14.66 2.08 12.28
N GLU A 396 13.45 2.37 11.83
CA GLU A 396 12.37 2.92 12.65
C GLU A 396 11.40 1.81 13.07
N ASP A 397 10.79 1.99 14.21
CA ASP A 397 9.88 1.00 14.79
C ASP A 397 8.40 1.37 14.59
N HIS A 398 8.12 2.56 14.02
CA HIS A 398 6.78 3.12 13.91
C HIS A 398 6.61 4.02 12.69
N ASN A 399 5.41 4.02 12.13
CA ASN A 399 4.95 5.00 11.12
C ASN A 399 5.76 5.07 9.82
N ASN A 400 6.35 3.95 9.40
CA ASN A 400 7.11 3.87 8.15
C ASN A 400 6.24 3.72 6.91
N ARG A 401 4.96 4.06 6.99
CA ARG A 401 4.00 3.85 5.92
C ARG A 401 2.92 4.91 5.86
N TYR A 402 2.29 5.01 4.70
CA TYR A 402 1.03 5.71 4.52
C TYR A 402 -0.10 4.68 4.37
N VAL A 403 -1.16 4.85 5.15
CA VAL A 403 -2.33 3.95 5.16
C VAL A 403 -3.62 4.78 5.17
N SER A 404 -4.71 4.18 4.73
CA SER A 404 -6.04 4.79 4.92
C SER A 404 -6.36 4.82 6.41
N ARG A 405 -6.68 6.00 6.97
CA ARG A 405 -6.80 6.14 8.42
C ARG A 405 -7.83 7.17 8.87
N VAL A 406 -8.31 6.96 10.07
CA VAL A 406 -9.06 7.93 10.85
C VAL A 406 -8.40 8.13 12.21
N ASP A 407 -8.12 9.36 12.57
CA ASP A 407 -7.44 9.73 13.81
C ASP A 407 -8.37 10.59 14.65
N ASP A 408 -8.46 10.26 15.96
CA ASP A 408 -9.26 10.98 16.94
C ASP A 408 -10.71 11.30 16.51
N CYS A 409 -11.32 10.42 15.70
CA CYS A 409 -12.67 10.58 15.16
C CYS A 409 -13.73 9.81 15.96
N ILE A 410 -14.93 10.36 16.07
CA ILE A 410 -16.10 9.76 16.70
C ILE A 410 -17.15 9.45 15.63
N GLY A 411 -17.59 8.18 15.54
CA GLY A 411 -18.71 7.77 14.66
C GLY A 411 -18.40 7.74 13.17
N CYS A 412 -17.15 7.73 12.77
CA CYS A 412 -16.77 7.62 11.37
C CYS A 412 -17.18 6.29 10.76
N LEU A 413 -17.60 6.29 9.49
CA LEU A 413 -18.13 5.12 8.78
C LEU A 413 -17.37 4.89 7.47
N ILE A 414 -16.77 3.71 7.35
CA ILE A 414 -16.25 3.17 6.10
C ILE A 414 -17.19 2.04 5.69
N ASP A 415 -17.91 2.21 4.57
CA ASP A 415 -18.97 1.29 4.19
C ASP A 415 -18.95 0.95 2.70
N SER A 416 -19.11 -0.34 2.39
CA SER A 416 -19.15 -0.82 1.01
C SER A 416 -17.91 -0.42 0.19
N CYS A 417 -16.72 -0.52 0.80
CA CYS A 417 -15.45 -0.19 0.17
C CYS A 417 -14.65 -1.45 -0.16
N GLU A 418 -13.78 -1.34 -1.16
CA GLU A 418 -12.82 -2.38 -1.52
C GLU A 418 -11.40 -1.86 -1.30
N PHE A 419 -10.60 -2.59 -0.51
CA PHE A 419 -9.18 -2.34 -0.30
C PHE A 419 -8.40 -3.44 -0.99
N LEU A 420 -7.60 -3.06 -1.97
CA LEU A 420 -6.96 -4.02 -2.87
C LEU A 420 -5.45 -3.75 -2.96
N TYR A 421 -4.64 -4.78 -2.75
CA TYR A 421 -3.18 -4.78 -2.91
C TYR A 421 -2.49 -3.69 -2.09
N THR A 422 -2.29 -3.95 -0.79
CA THR A 422 -1.61 -3.00 0.10
C THR A 422 -0.22 -3.48 0.51
N ASP A 423 0.73 -2.57 0.51
CA ASP A 423 2.02 -2.75 1.17
C ASP A 423 1.90 -2.24 2.61
N GLY A 424 1.62 -3.13 3.54
CA GLY A 424 1.28 -2.81 4.92
C GLY A 424 -0.23 -2.84 5.18
N ALA A 425 -0.65 -2.28 6.29
CA ALA A 425 -2.04 -2.29 6.73
C ALA A 425 -2.99 -1.64 5.70
N ALA A 426 -4.21 -2.17 5.59
CA ALA A 426 -5.24 -1.57 4.75
C ALA A 426 -5.86 -0.33 5.41
N PHE A 427 -6.06 -0.39 6.74
CA PHE A 427 -6.75 0.67 7.47
C PHE A 427 -6.29 0.74 8.92
N GLU A 428 -6.20 1.95 9.44
CA GLU A 428 -5.93 2.23 10.84
C GLU A 428 -6.89 3.28 11.41
N ALA A 429 -7.37 3.04 12.63
CA ALA A 429 -8.03 4.05 13.45
C ALA A 429 -7.19 4.27 14.70
N HIS A 430 -6.74 5.50 14.91
CA HIS A 430 -5.95 5.89 16.08
C HIS A 430 -6.75 6.84 16.96
N GLY A 431 -6.39 6.85 18.24
CA GLY A 431 -6.97 7.72 19.24
C GLY A 431 -7.22 7.01 20.56
N GLY A 432 -7.47 7.80 21.60
CA GLY A 432 -7.78 7.30 22.94
C GLY A 432 -9.20 6.73 23.04
N ALA A 433 -9.50 6.17 24.21
CA ALA A 433 -10.83 5.61 24.51
C ALA A 433 -11.99 6.64 24.45
N SER A 434 -11.66 7.93 24.44
CA SER A 434 -12.63 9.03 24.38
C SER A 434 -12.57 9.83 23.09
N SER A 435 -11.55 9.66 22.26
CA SER A 435 -11.37 10.39 21.01
C SER A 435 -11.56 9.52 19.76
N SER A 436 -11.33 8.21 19.84
CA SER A 436 -11.64 7.26 18.76
C SER A 436 -12.78 6.34 19.20
N VAL A 437 -14.03 6.74 18.92
CA VAL A 437 -15.22 6.11 19.52
C VAL A 437 -16.27 5.78 18.46
N GLY A 438 -16.72 4.52 18.43
CA GLY A 438 -17.86 4.12 17.60
C GLY A 438 -17.59 4.13 16.10
N ASN A 439 -16.32 4.16 15.68
CA ASN A 439 -15.95 4.09 14.28
C ASN A 439 -16.27 2.71 13.71
N GLN A 440 -16.70 2.66 12.46
CA GLN A 440 -17.23 1.44 11.85
C GLN A 440 -16.64 1.19 10.49
N ILE A 441 -16.29 -0.08 10.25
CA ILE A 441 -16.00 -0.60 8.92
C ILE A 441 -17.02 -1.69 8.62
N ASN A 442 -17.86 -1.46 7.61
CA ASN A 442 -18.97 -2.34 7.30
C ASN A 442 -18.99 -2.73 5.81
N ASN A 443 -19.50 -3.94 5.50
CA ASN A 443 -19.80 -4.39 4.13
C ASN A 443 -18.64 -4.27 3.14
N SER A 444 -17.40 -4.28 3.63
CA SER A 444 -16.21 -3.98 2.83
C SER A 444 -15.42 -5.24 2.49
N TYR A 445 -14.61 -5.17 1.42
CA TYR A 445 -13.80 -6.26 0.92
C TYR A 445 -12.32 -5.90 0.98
N PHE A 446 -11.51 -6.84 1.48
CA PHE A 446 -10.07 -6.68 1.63
C PHE A 446 -9.37 -7.82 0.89
N TYR A 447 -8.50 -7.48 -0.06
CA TYR A 447 -7.85 -8.46 -0.89
C TYR A 447 -6.36 -8.15 -1.11
N TYR A 448 -5.51 -9.13 -0.91
CA TYR A 448 -4.06 -9.04 -1.05
C TYR A 448 -3.48 -7.90 -0.20
N ILE A 449 -3.65 -8.04 1.11
CA ILE A 449 -3.33 -7.00 2.07
C ILE A 449 -2.03 -7.34 2.79
N ASP A 450 -1.18 -6.32 2.99
CA ASP A 450 0.03 -6.40 3.82
C ASP A 450 1.05 -7.42 3.28
N TRP A 451 1.38 -7.30 1.99
CA TRP A 451 2.27 -8.26 1.34
C TRP A 451 3.70 -8.24 1.87
N SER A 452 4.16 -7.13 2.45
CA SER A 452 5.48 -7.05 3.06
C SER A 452 5.46 -7.40 4.55
N GLY A 453 4.31 -7.30 5.21
CA GLY A 453 4.16 -7.51 6.65
C GLY A 453 5.02 -6.60 7.52
N ALA A 454 5.66 -5.57 6.94
CA ALA A 454 6.68 -4.77 7.59
C ALA A 454 6.14 -3.46 8.17
N ASP A 455 6.93 -2.89 9.09
CA ASP A 455 6.75 -1.54 9.61
C ASP A 455 5.45 -1.36 10.42
N GLN A 456 4.99 -2.42 11.05
CA GLN A 456 3.81 -2.41 11.91
C GLN A 456 4.15 -1.88 13.31
N THR A 457 3.33 -0.97 13.82
CA THR A 457 3.61 -0.27 15.09
C THR A 457 3.53 -1.17 16.33
N SER A 458 2.78 -2.27 16.27
CA SER A 458 2.64 -3.16 17.44
C SER A 458 2.55 -4.62 17.03
N LEU A 459 1.42 -5.04 16.53
CA LEU A 459 1.21 -6.38 15.96
C LEU A 459 1.08 -6.20 14.46
N MET A 460 1.54 -7.16 13.67
CA MET A 460 1.25 -7.20 12.24
C MET A 460 -0.26 -7.34 12.08
N THR A 461 -0.91 -6.23 11.76
CA THR A 461 -2.37 -6.17 11.63
C THR A 461 -2.75 -5.51 10.33
N THR A 462 -3.64 -6.15 9.63
CA THR A 462 -4.21 -5.64 8.39
C THR A 462 -5.20 -4.51 8.64
N ILE A 463 -5.92 -4.61 9.76
CA ILE A 463 -6.87 -3.62 10.27
C ILE A 463 -6.57 -3.36 11.73
N ALA A 464 -6.24 -2.14 12.08
CA ALA A 464 -6.04 -1.73 13.47
C ALA A 464 -7.04 -0.64 13.85
N MET A 465 -7.86 -0.88 14.89
CA MET A 465 -8.82 0.09 15.39
C MET A 465 -8.61 0.25 16.91
N SER A 466 -7.92 1.30 17.32
CA SER A 466 -7.79 1.68 18.74
C SER A 466 -8.97 2.55 19.19
N GLY A 467 -9.15 2.70 20.50
CA GLY A 467 -10.26 3.47 21.07
C GLY A 467 -11.37 2.59 21.65
N SER A 468 -12.63 3.05 21.62
CA SER A 468 -13.74 2.34 22.26
C SER A 468 -14.95 2.18 21.34
N THR A 469 -15.69 1.09 21.51
CA THR A 469 -16.94 0.77 20.78
C THR A 469 -16.83 0.75 19.25
N ASN A 470 -15.61 0.64 18.70
CA ASN A 470 -15.39 0.52 17.27
C ASN A 470 -15.87 -0.85 16.77
N LEU A 471 -16.38 -0.89 15.52
CA LEU A 471 -17.03 -2.06 14.94
C LEU A 471 -16.42 -2.44 13.58
N PHE A 472 -16.24 -3.74 13.38
CA PHE A 472 -15.84 -4.32 12.09
C PHE A 472 -16.86 -5.41 11.75
N THR A 473 -17.82 -5.12 10.84
CA THR A 473 -18.97 -5.99 10.62
C THR A 473 -19.25 -6.26 9.14
N ASN A 474 -19.69 -7.49 8.86
CA ASN A 474 -20.08 -7.93 7.51
C ASN A 474 -19.00 -7.71 6.44
N ASN A 475 -17.74 -7.79 6.80
CA ASN A 475 -16.61 -7.63 5.89
C ASN A 475 -16.10 -8.98 5.41
N THR A 476 -15.46 -8.99 4.24
CA THR A 476 -14.78 -10.16 3.69
C THR A 476 -13.29 -9.86 3.54
N MET A 477 -12.45 -10.76 4.02
CA MET A 477 -10.99 -10.67 3.87
C MET A 477 -10.46 -11.90 3.15
N HIS A 478 -9.59 -11.69 2.17
CA HIS A 478 -9.01 -12.76 1.40
C HIS A 478 -7.56 -12.42 1.00
N LYS A 479 -6.64 -13.35 1.20
CA LYS A 479 -5.20 -13.13 0.97
C LYS A 479 -4.68 -11.95 1.81
N THR A 480 -4.64 -12.14 3.10
CA THR A 480 -4.05 -11.18 4.03
C THR A 480 -2.70 -11.67 4.49
N GLY A 481 -1.75 -10.73 4.66
CA GLY A 481 -0.40 -11.05 5.14
C GLY A 481 -0.38 -11.54 6.58
N THR A 482 0.69 -11.79 6.97
CA THR A 482 1.41 -12.68 7.85
C THR A 482 0.91 -12.98 9.24
N SER A 483 0.10 -12.26 10.03
CA SER A 483 -0.19 -12.81 11.36
C SER A 483 -1.47 -12.37 12.07
N ALA A 484 -1.73 -11.12 12.27
CA ALA A 484 -2.95 -10.70 12.97
C ALA A 484 -3.83 -9.86 12.05
N THR A 485 -4.86 -10.47 11.51
CA THR A 485 -5.69 -9.84 10.50
C THR A 485 -6.44 -8.62 11.03
N ILE A 486 -6.96 -8.66 12.26
CA ILE A 486 -7.78 -7.60 12.81
C ILE A 486 -7.43 -7.38 14.28
N ARG A 487 -7.24 -6.13 14.66
CA ARG A 487 -7.10 -5.70 16.04
C ARG A 487 -8.13 -4.61 16.35
N ILE A 488 -9.00 -4.86 17.31
CA ILE A 488 -9.97 -3.88 17.83
C ILE A 488 -9.82 -3.79 19.34
N GLY A 489 -9.62 -2.58 19.84
CA GLY A 489 -9.52 -2.33 21.27
C GLY A 489 -8.43 -1.35 21.65
N ASN A 490 -8.34 -1.04 22.95
CA ASN A 490 -7.30 -0.15 23.47
C ASN A 490 -5.92 -0.79 23.33
N SER A 491 -4.96 0.00 22.88
CA SER A 491 -3.54 -0.34 22.87
C SER A 491 -2.94 -0.27 24.27
#